data_13badef55871c2bc3b08a2188180456d
#
_entry.id   13badef55871c2bc3b08a2188180456d
#
_cell.length_a   1.000
_cell.length_b   1.000
_cell.length_c   1.000
_cell.angle_alpha   90.00
_cell.angle_beta   90.00
_cell.angle_gamma   90.00
#
_symmetry.space_group_name_H-M   'P 1'
#
loop_
_entity.id
_entity.type
_entity.pdbx_description
1 polymer ?
#
loop_
_entity_poly.entity_id
_entity_poly.type
_entity_poly.pdbx_seq_one_letter_code
_entity_poly.pdbx_strand_id
1 'polypeptide(L)'
;MDVLHELDAFVTWQGGFDYYFAHQEEPAVWDQAQSDLRKIGLSAAAELFGVARDLFLSTDHFTEEQAVVNRYLSDMRELNTRWRDYVPALHQALAHWRSERGLEEFGLKGW
;
A
#
# COMPACT_ATOMS: atom_id res chain seq x y z
N MET A 1 10.80 -6.38 2.26
CA MET A 1 9.89 -5.37 2.85
C MET A 1 10.06 -3.96 2.29
N ASP A 2 10.99 -3.75 1.37
CA ASP A 2 11.15 -2.42 0.75
C ASP A 2 9.89 -1.98 0.01
N VAL A 3 9.17 -2.91 -0.62
CA VAL A 3 7.91 -2.61 -1.29
C VAL A 3 6.83 -2.12 -0.33
N LEU A 4 6.84 -2.56 0.93
CA LEU A 4 5.89 -2.09 1.94
C LEU A 4 6.22 -0.69 2.44
N HIS A 5 7.50 -0.32 2.50
CA HIS A 5 7.90 1.06 2.80
C HIS A 5 7.41 2.02 1.73
N GLU A 6 7.55 1.64 0.47
CA GLU A 6 7.05 2.43 -0.65
C GLU A 6 5.52 2.53 -0.60
N LEU A 7 4.84 1.41 -0.38
CA LEU A 7 3.39 1.37 -0.25
C LEU A 7 2.92 2.30 0.87
N ASP A 8 3.54 2.22 2.03
CA ASP A 8 3.22 3.07 3.17
C ASP A 8 3.43 4.55 2.84
N ALA A 9 4.57 4.88 2.22
CA ALA A 9 4.87 6.26 1.85
C ALA A 9 3.82 6.85 0.93
N PHE A 10 3.41 6.10 -0.10
CA PHE A 10 2.45 6.60 -1.07
C PHE A 10 1.02 6.59 -0.57
N VAL A 11 0.58 5.51 0.07
CA VAL A 11 -0.82 5.38 0.50
C VAL A 11 -1.08 6.16 1.78
N THR A 12 -0.21 6.05 2.76
CA THR A 12 -0.41 6.67 4.07
C THR A 12 -0.10 8.16 4.05
N TRP A 13 0.99 8.58 3.40
CA TRP A 13 1.55 9.91 3.54
C TRP A 13 1.40 10.81 2.32
N GLN A 14 1.12 10.26 1.14
CA GLN A 14 1.02 11.05 -0.08
C GLN A 14 -0.42 11.25 -0.53
N GLY A 15 -0.98 10.33 -1.31
CA GLY A 15 -2.28 10.53 -1.92
C GLY A 15 -3.22 9.33 -1.87
N GLY A 16 -2.89 8.29 -1.11
CA GLY A 16 -3.71 7.10 -1.01
C GLY A 16 -3.44 6.07 -2.10
N PHE A 17 -4.32 5.09 -2.22
CA PHE A 17 -4.17 4.00 -3.20
C PHE A 17 -4.12 4.51 -4.64
N ASP A 18 -4.94 5.50 -4.98
CA ASP A 18 -4.96 6.08 -6.31
C ASP A 18 -3.58 6.63 -6.69
N TYR A 19 -2.97 7.36 -5.79
CA TYR A 19 -1.63 7.90 -5.97
C TYR A 19 -0.61 6.77 -6.15
N TYR A 20 -0.69 5.73 -5.32
CA TYR A 20 0.23 4.60 -5.38
C TYR A 20 0.17 3.90 -6.75
N PHE A 21 -1.02 3.52 -7.21
CA PHE A 21 -1.16 2.82 -8.48
C PHE A 21 -0.81 3.69 -9.69
N ALA A 22 -1.02 5.00 -9.58
CA ALA A 22 -0.67 5.92 -10.66
C ALA A 22 0.85 6.13 -10.78
N HIS A 23 1.59 6.02 -9.68
CA HIS A 23 3.03 6.28 -9.65
C HIS A 23 3.89 5.02 -9.63
N GLN A 24 3.41 3.93 -9.05
CA GLN A 24 4.08 2.64 -9.15
C GLN A 24 3.47 1.84 -10.29
N GLU A 25 4.12 1.88 -11.44
CA GLU A 25 3.55 1.34 -12.68
C GLU A 25 3.82 -0.15 -12.92
N GLU A 26 4.53 -0.82 -12.02
CA GLU A 26 4.90 -2.23 -12.19
C GLU A 26 3.96 -3.17 -11.44
N PRO A 27 3.08 -3.91 -12.14
CA PRO A 27 2.18 -4.87 -11.48
C PRO A 27 2.90 -5.93 -10.63
N ALA A 28 4.12 -6.30 -11.00
CA ALA A 28 4.91 -7.23 -10.20
C ALA A 28 5.21 -6.69 -8.80
N VAL A 29 5.41 -5.37 -8.68
CA VAL A 29 5.62 -4.72 -7.38
C VAL A 29 4.32 -4.73 -6.58
N TRP A 30 3.18 -4.54 -7.22
CA TRP A 30 1.88 -4.65 -6.56
C TRP A 30 1.64 -6.04 -5.99
N ASP A 31 1.95 -7.07 -6.76
CA ASP A 31 1.83 -8.46 -6.31
C ASP A 31 2.74 -8.73 -5.13
N GLN A 32 3.95 -8.22 -5.16
CA GLN A 32 4.91 -8.37 -4.07
C GLN A 32 4.42 -7.64 -2.80
N ALA A 33 3.89 -6.43 -2.94
CA ALA A 33 3.35 -5.67 -1.81
C ALA A 33 2.19 -6.44 -1.15
N GLN A 34 1.27 -6.97 -1.95
CA GLN A 34 0.14 -7.74 -1.44
C GLN A 34 0.61 -9.00 -0.74
N SER A 35 1.57 -9.72 -1.32
CA SER A 35 2.16 -10.91 -0.73
C SER A 35 2.85 -10.58 0.60
N ASP A 36 3.61 -9.49 0.65
CA ASP A 36 4.31 -9.10 1.87
C ASP A 36 3.36 -8.68 2.99
N LEU A 37 2.24 -8.03 2.66
CA LEU A 37 1.19 -7.74 3.64
C LEU A 37 0.68 -9.02 4.29
N ARG A 38 0.48 -10.07 3.51
CA ARG A 38 0.06 -11.37 4.05
C ARG A 38 1.13 -11.99 4.93
N LYS A 39 2.39 -11.89 4.54
CA LYS A 39 3.51 -12.45 5.28
C LYS A 39 3.67 -11.85 6.67
N ILE A 40 3.36 -10.57 6.82
CA ILE A 40 3.43 -9.91 8.13
C ILE A 40 2.13 -10.02 8.93
N GLY A 41 1.20 -10.86 8.48
CA GLY A 41 -0.04 -11.12 9.21
C GLY A 41 -1.16 -10.12 8.95
N LEU A 42 -1.03 -9.26 7.96
CA LEU A 42 -2.05 -8.26 7.61
C LEU A 42 -2.86 -8.71 6.39
N SER A 43 -3.48 -9.89 6.48
CA SER A 43 -4.26 -10.47 5.38
C SER A 43 -5.45 -9.59 4.99
N ALA A 44 -6.14 -8.99 5.96
CA ALA A 44 -7.25 -8.09 5.68
C ALA A 44 -6.79 -6.83 4.94
N ALA A 45 -5.61 -6.30 5.29
CA ALA A 45 -5.02 -5.18 4.55
C ALA A 45 -4.63 -5.60 3.13
N ALA A 46 -4.15 -6.83 2.94
CA ALA A 46 -3.84 -7.37 1.62
C ALA A 46 -5.10 -7.49 0.74
N GLU A 47 -6.22 -7.90 1.32
CA GLU A 47 -7.49 -7.95 0.62
C GLU A 47 -7.98 -6.54 0.25
N LEU A 48 -7.87 -5.59 1.15
CA LEU A 48 -8.20 -4.19 0.90
C LEU A 48 -7.36 -3.63 -0.25
N PHE A 49 -6.07 -3.91 -0.25
CA PHE A 49 -5.16 -3.55 -1.35
C PHE A 49 -5.63 -4.12 -2.68
N GLY A 50 -6.05 -5.40 -2.69
CA GLY A 50 -6.57 -6.06 -3.88
C GLY A 50 -7.84 -5.40 -4.41
N VAL A 51 -8.75 -5.02 -3.53
CA VAL A 51 -9.99 -4.29 -3.92
C VAL A 51 -9.63 -2.94 -4.54
N ALA A 52 -8.71 -2.20 -3.94
CA ALA A 52 -8.26 -0.92 -4.48
C ALA A 52 -7.60 -1.07 -5.85
N ARG A 53 -6.78 -2.10 -6.01
CA ARG A 53 -6.14 -2.43 -7.29
C ARG A 53 -7.17 -2.72 -8.37
N ASP A 54 -8.16 -3.55 -8.07
CA ASP A 54 -9.21 -3.91 -9.02
C ASP A 54 -10.03 -2.67 -9.41
N LEU A 55 -10.35 -1.82 -8.46
CA LEU A 55 -11.05 -0.56 -8.72
C LEU A 55 -10.23 0.33 -9.66
N PHE A 56 -8.94 0.48 -9.38
CA PHE A 56 -8.05 1.27 -10.22
C PHE A 56 -7.99 0.74 -11.65
N LEU A 57 -7.81 -0.58 -11.80
CA LEU A 57 -7.67 -1.21 -13.11
C LEU A 57 -8.96 -1.24 -13.92
N SER A 58 -10.12 -1.29 -13.25
CA SER A 58 -11.42 -1.37 -13.93
C SER A 58 -12.00 0.00 -14.30
N THR A 59 -11.41 1.08 -13.82
CA THR A 59 -11.92 2.43 -14.04
C THR A 59 -11.26 3.03 -15.29
N ASP A 60 -12.07 3.69 -16.11
CA ASP A 60 -11.56 4.46 -17.24
C ASP A 60 -11.06 5.82 -16.74
N HIS A 61 -9.75 5.94 -16.62
CA HIS A 61 -9.11 7.16 -16.12
C HIS A 61 -9.11 8.31 -17.13
N PHE A 62 -9.55 8.06 -18.35
CA PHE A 62 -9.62 9.07 -19.40
C PHE A 62 -11.05 9.53 -19.68
N THR A 63 -12.02 9.01 -18.90
CA THR A 63 -13.41 9.41 -19.09
C THR A 63 -13.63 10.86 -18.68
N GLU A 64 -14.51 11.54 -19.44
CA GLU A 64 -14.97 12.89 -19.09
C GLU A 64 -16.32 12.86 -18.36
N GLU A 65 -16.90 11.68 -18.15
CA GLU A 65 -18.15 11.54 -17.42
C GLU A 65 -17.94 11.82 -15.91
N GLN A 66 -18.47 12.95 -15.46
CA GLN A 66 -18.28 13.41 -14.10
C GLN A 66 -18.84 12.42 -13.05
N ALA A 67 -19.94 11.74 -13.37
CA ALA A 67 -20.52 10.74 -12.48
C ALA A 67 -19.55 9.56 -12.24
N VAL A 68 -18.87 9.11 -13.30
CA VAL A 68 -17.87 8.03 -13.19
C VAL A 68 -16.69 8.48 -12.36
N VAL A 69 -16.17 9.68 -12.62
CA VAL A 69 -15.03 10.25 -11.89
C VAL A 69 -15.38 10.39 -10.40
N ASN A 70 -16.54 10.96 -10.10
CA ASN A 70 -16.97 11.19 -8.72
C ASN A 70 -17.14 9.87 -7.97
N ARG A 71 -17.71 8.85 -8.60
CA ARG A 71 -17.88 7.54 -7.99
C ARG A 71 -16.54 6.89 -7.68
N TYR A 72 -15.62 6.93 -8.63
CA TYR A 72 -14.26 6.39 -8.43
C TYR A 72 -13.57 7.07 -7.25
N LEU A 73 -13.59 8.40 -7.22
CA LEU A 73 -12.96 9.16 -6.13
C LEU A 73 -13.59 8.87 -4.78
N SER A 74 -14.92 8.73 -4.73
CA SER A 74 -15.64 8.39 -3.52
C SER A 74 -15.29 7.00 -3.01
N ASP A 75 -15.30 6.01 -3.90
CA ASP A 75 -14.98 4.63 -3.55
C ASP A 75 -13.53 4.51 -3.09
N MET A 76 -12.61 5.18 -3.78
CA MET A 76 -11.21 5.15 -3.42
C MET A 76 -10.95 5.83 -2.06
N ARG A 77 -11.67 6.91 -1.78
CA ARG A 77 -11.59 7.59 -0.48
C ARG A 77 -12.02 6.67 0.66
N GLU A 78 -13.07 5.89 0.45
CA GLU A 78 -13.53 4.91 1.45
C GLU A 78 -12.45 3.87 1.71
N LEU A 79 -11.81 3.35 0.66
CA LEU A 79 -10.73 2.39 0.80
C LEU A 79 -9.53 2.98 1.53
N ASN A 80 -9.17 4.22 1.23
CA ASN A 80 -8.11 4.93 1.94
C ASN A 80 -8.43 5.10 3.42
N THR A 81 -9.68 5.36 3.75
CA THR A 81 -10.11 5.49 5.15
C THR A 81 -9.97 4.16 5.89
N ARG A 82 -10.34 3.06 5.24
CA ARG A 82 -10.18 1.71 5.81
C ARG A 82 -8.70 1.34 5.99
N TRP A 83 -7.86 1.77 5.09
CA TRP A 83 -6.41 1.53 5.18
C TRP A 83 -5.83 2.05 6.50
N ARG A 84 -6.33 3.17 6.98
CA ARG A 84 -5.85 3.79 8.21
C ARG A 84 -5.97 2.87 9.44
N ASP A 85 -6.92 1.96 9.44
CA ASP A 85 -7.09 1.00 10.53
C ASP A 85 -5.93 0.02 10.63
N TYR A 86 -5.21 -0.21 9.54
CA TYR A 86 -4.07 -1.13 9.48
C TYR A 86 -2.73 -0.44 9.64
N VAL A 87 -2.68 0.88 9.56
CA VAL A 87 -1.43 1.65 9.59
C VAL A 87 -0.61 1.42 10.88
N PRO A 88 -1.20 1.43 12.08
CA PRO A 88 -0.41 1.16 13.28
C PRO A 88 0.29 -0.20 13.26
N ALA A 89 -0.43 -1.25 12.85
CA ALA A 89 0.14 -2.59 12.75
C ALA A 89 1.21 -2.68 11.65
N LEU A 90 0.98 -2.01 10.52
CA LEU A 90 1.96 -1.93 9.44
C LEU A 90 3.24 -1.25 9.92
N HIS A 91 3.11 -0.10 10.57
CA HIS A 91 4.26 0.64 11.08
C HIS A 91 5.05 -0.17 12.11
N GLN A 92 4.36 -0.91 12.97
CA GLN A 92 5.01 -1.76 13.94
C GLN A 92 5.80 -2.88 13.26
N ALA A 93 5.21 -3.52 12.25
CA ALA A 93 5.89 -4.59 11.51
C ALA A 93 7.10 -4.06 10.75
N LEU A 94 6.98 -2.89 10.12
CA LEU A 94 8.08 -2.26 9.39
C LEU A 94 9.22 -1.82 10.32
N ALA A 95 8.88 -1.32 11.49
CA ALA A 95 9.88 -0.93 12.48
C ALA A 95 10.66 -2.15 12.98
N HIS A 96 9.97 -3.25 13.23
CA HIS A 96 10.59 -4.51 13.64
C HIS A 96 11.54 -5.04 12.57
N TRP A 97 11.09 -5.10 11.33
CA TRP A 97 11.90 -5.54 10.20
C TRP A 97 13.14 -4.66 10.01
N ARG A 98 12.97 -3.35 10.09
CA ARG A 98 14.07 -2.39 9.96
C ARG A 98 15.10 -2.58 11.06
N SER A 99 14.66 -2.83 12.28
CA SER A 99 15.54 -3.06 13.43
C SER A 99 16.40 -4.31 13.23
N GLU A 100 15.79 -5.42 12.81
CA GLU A 100 16.51 -6.65 12.53
C GLU A 100 17.53 -6.47 11.39
N ARG A 101 17.09 -5.84 10.31
CA ARG A 101 17.94 -5.61 9.16
C ARG A 101 19.09 -4.66 9.47
N GLY A 102 18.84 -3.64 10.28
CA GLY A 102 19.88 -2.72 10.73
C GLY A 102 20.97 -3.41 11.52
N LEU A 103 20.62 -4.36 12.36
CA LEU A 103 21.59 -5.14 13.11
C LEU A 103 22.47 -5.99 12.18
N GLU A 104 21.89 -6.54 11.12
CA GLU A 104 22.64 -7.35 10.16
C GLU A 104 23.53 -6.50 9.24
N GLU A 105 22.96 -5.45 8.66
CA GLU A 105 23.65 -4.66 7.62
C GLU A 105 24.76 -3.79 8.15
N PHE A 106 24.57 -3.20 9.32
CA PHE A 106 25.54 -2.24 9.84
C PHE A 106 26.52 -2.85 10.83
N GLY A 107 26.40 -4.15 11.06
CA GLY A 107 27.30 -4.81 11.98
C GLY A 107 27.21 -4.32 13.41
N LEU A 108 26.07 -3.78 13.79
CA LEU A 108 25.86 -3.26 15.14
C LEU A 108 26.05 -4.30 16.22
N LYS A 109 25.90 -5.55 15.84
CA LYS A 109 26.25 -6.68 16.70
C LYS A 109 27.68 -6.62 17.19
N GLY A 110 28.54 -5.88 16.57
CA GLY A 110 29.94 -5.71 16.98
C GLY A 110 30.20 -4.49 17.85
N TRP A 111 29.18 -3.79 18.16
CA TRP A 111 29.31 -2.55 18.95
C TRP A 111 29.04 -2.86 20.43
#